data_18af29d5ea00db1c00fbd339c06d0389
#
_entry.id   18af29d5ea00db1c00fbd339c06d0389
#
_cell.length_a   1.000
_cell.length_b   1.000
_cell.length_c   1.000
_cell.angle_alpha   90.00
_cell.angle_beta   90.00
_cell.angle_gamma   90.00
#
_symmetry.space_group_name_H-M   'P 1'
#
loop_
_entity.id
_entity.type
_entity.pdbx_description
1 polymer ?
#
loop_
_entity_poly.entity_id
_entity_poly.type
_entity_poly.pdbx_seq_one_letter_code
_entity_poly.pdbx_strand_id
1 'polypeptide(L)'
;MLLRKPLRDEFETYKKLELEFYLHHKPYKTLLQDVDPRKRDLKKEFIKILREKNSFFRFIEYDGQVAGYIYGMIKAVGENEKNWKKIGDLNSIVVLKKYRNRGLAKYLARKFFRWLKSRGIRYAEASCNVKNKAVIAFNKKLGFKEQHIKFGKVL
;
A
#
# COMPACT_ATOMS: atom_id res chain seq x y z
N MET A 1 -20.49 -0.28 -2.92
CA MET A 1 -19.04 -0.40 -2.61
C MET A 1 -18.69 -1.85 -2.40
N LEU A 2 -17.84 -2.42 -3.22
CA LEU A 2 -17.42 -3.83 -3.20
C LEU A 2 -15.90 -3.94 -3.05
N LEU A 3 -15.43 -4.81 -2.13
CA LEU A 3 -14.01 -5.13 -1.97
C LEU A 3 -13.77 -6.56 -2.45
N ARG A 4 -12.92 -6.75 -3.44
CA ARG A 4 -12.65 -8.05 -4.04
C ARG A 4 -11.19 -8.26 -4.43
N LYS A 5 -10.80 -9.50 -4.70
CA LYS A 5 -9.52 -9.77 -5.35
C LYS A 5 -9.53 -9.25 -6.79
N PRO A 6 -8.40 -8.68 -7.27
CA PRO A 6 -8.25 -8.40 -8.70
C PRO A 6 -8.29 -9.69 -9.52
N LEU A 7 -8.84 -9.63 -10.71
CA LEU A 7 -8.80 -10.71 -11.68
C LEU A 7 -7.52 -10.61 -12.52
N ARG A 8 -7.11 -11.73 -13.11
CA ARG A 8 -5.84 -11.81 -13.84
C ARG A 8 -5.83 -10.97 -15.13
N ASP A 9 -6.99 -10.77 -15.73
CA ASP A 9 -7.20 -9.95 -16.93
C ASP A 9 -7.37 -8.45 -16.65
N GLU A 10 -7.39 -8.05 -15.36
CA GLU A 10 -7.50 -6.63 -14.95
C GLU A 10 -6.14 -5.90 -14.88
N PHE A 11 -5.14 -6.37 -15.60
CA PHE A 11 -3.83 -5.74 -15.61
C PHE A 11 -3.86 -4.27 -16.04
N GLU A 12 -4.64 -3.92 -17.06
CA GLU A 12 -4.70 -2.51 -17.53
C GLU A 12 -5.32 -1.59 -16.46
N THR A 13 -6.27 -2.10 -15.68
CA THR A 13 -6.81 -1.36 -14.52
C THR A 13 -5.72 -1.15 -13.46
N TYR A 14 -4.95 -2.18 -13.13
CA TYR A 14 -3.84 -2.07 -12.19
C TYR A 14 -2.78 -1.07 -12.67
N LYS A 15 -2.38 -1.14 -13.94
CA LYS A 15 -1.42 -0.22 -14.56
C LYS A 15 -1.85 1.24 -14.46
N LYS A 16 -3.14 1.51 -14.70
CA LYS A 16 -3.72 2.86 -14.53
C LYS A 16 -3.63 3.34 -13.08
N LEU A 17 -3.91 2.47 -12.11
CA LEU A 17 -3.82 2.79 -10.68
C LEU A 17 -2.37 3.03 -10.24
N GLU A 18 -1.40 2.26 -10.75
CA GLU A 18 0.03 2.46 -10.49
C GLU A 18 0.53 3.79 -11.06
N LEU A 19 0.07 4.18 -12.24
CA LEU A 19 0.42 5.49 -12.80
C LEU A 19 -0.14 6.64 -11.93
N GLU A 20 -1.38 6.55 -11.49
CA GLU A 20 -1.99 7.53 -10.59
C GLU A 20 -1.23 7.62 -9.24
N PHE A 21 -0.84 6.46 -8.69
CA PHE A 21 -0.02 6.39 -7.48
C PHE A 21 1.33 7.08 -7.69
N TYR A 22 2.02 6.76 -8.78
CA TYR A 22 3.30 7.37 -9.12
C TYR A 22 3.21 8.88 -9.27
N LEU A 23 2.25 9.38 -10.04
CA LEU A 23 2.06 10.82 -10.26
C LEU A 23 1.80 11.56 -8.94
N HIS A 24 1.04 10.97 -8.03
CA HIS A 24 0.78 11.54 -6.71
C HIS A 24 2.04 11.58 -5.83
N HIS A 25 2.91 10.57 -5.92
CA HIS A 25 4.10 10.44 -5.09
C HIS A 25 5.37 11.03 -5.72
N LYS A 26 5.34 11.36 -7.00
CA LYS A 26 6.49 11.94 -7.73
C LYS A 26 7.15 13.12 -7.02
N PRO A 27 6.42 14.08 -6.37
CA PRO A 27 7.03 15.18 -5.63
C PRO A 27 7.81 14.76 -4.38
N TYR A 28 7.60 13.52 -3.89
CA TYR A 28 8.16 13.00 -2.64
C TYR A 28 9.26 11.97 -2.87
N LYS A 29 9.81 11.85 -4.09
CA LYS A 29 10.90 10.92 -4.39
C LYS A 29 12.12 11.17 -3.52
N THR A 30 12.80 10.09 -3.16
CA THR A 30 14.18 10.15 -2.66
C THR A 30 15.17 10.01 -3.81
N LEU A 31 16.43 10.35 -3.57
CA LEU A 31 17.50 10.20 -4.57
C LEU A 31 17.71 8.75 -5.03
N LEU A 32 17.35 7.76 -4.21
CA LEU A 32 17.47 6.33 -4.51
C LEU A 32 16.28 5.73 -5.26
N GLN A 33 15.14 6.44 -5.33
CA GLN A 33 13.90 5.86 -5.83
C GLN A 33 13.54 6.44 -7.19
N ASP A 34 13.74 5.67 -8.25
CA ASP A 34 13.03 5.87 -9.52
C ASP A 34 11.98 4.77 -9.66
N VAL A 35 10.79 5.07 -9.16
CA VAL A 35 9.65 4.13 -9.13
C VAL A 35 8.69 4.34 -10.30
N ASP A 36 9.13 4.98 -11.37
CA ASP A 36 8.31 5.21 -12.56
C ASP A 36 7.77 3.88 -13.10
N PRO A 37 6.43 3.66 -13.05
CA PRO A 37 5.82 2.41 -13.48
C PRO A 37 6.06 2.09 -14.95
N ARG A 38 6.35 3.09 -15.78
CA ARG A 38 6.65 2.90 -17.22
C ARG A 38 8.00 2.24 -17.46
N LYS A 39 8.91 2.27 -16.46
CA LYS A 39 10.25 1.65 -16.50
C LYS A 39 10.29 0.27 -15.83
N ARG A 40 9.17 -0.21 -15.31
CA ARG A 40 9.05 -1.47 -14.58
C ARG A 40 8.26 -2.49 -15.39
N ASP A 41 8.53 -3.78 -15.20
CA ASP A 41 7.67 -4.86 -15.70
C ASP A 41 6.45 -5.04 -14.79
N LEU A 42 5.51 -4.10 -14.91
CA LEU A 42 4.29 -4.09 -14.11
C LEU A 42 3.44 -5.35 -14.26
N LYS A 43 3.48 -5.99 -15.44
CA LYS A 43 2.71 -7.20 -15.68
C LYS A 43 3.25 -8.37 -14.86
N LYS A 44 4.56 -8.51 -14.83
CA LYS A 44 5.24 -9.51 -13.98
C LYS A 44 4.98 -9.26 -12.49
N GLU A 45 5.05 -8.00 -12.06
CA GLU A 45 4.76 -7.61 -10.69
C GLU A 45 3.30 -7.91 -10.31
N PHE A 46 2.34 -7.55 -11.14
CA PHE A 46 0.92 -7.82 -10.94
C PHE A 46 0.65 -9.31 -10.75
N ILE A 47 1.17 -10.14 -11.65
CA ILE A 47 1.02 -11.61 -11.56
C ILE A 47 1.67 -12.16 -10.30
N LYS A 48 2.85 -11.64 -9.91
CA LYS A 48 3.53 -12.02 -8.67
C LYS A 48 2.65 -11.72 -7.45
N ILE A 49 2.13 -10.50 -7.35
CA ILE A 49 1.28 -10.06 -6.23
C ILE A 49 0.00 -10.90 -6.14
N LEU A 50 -0.64 -11.23 -7.28
CA LEU A 50 -1.84 -12.08 -7.31
C LEU A 50 -1.60 -13.49 -6.73
N ARG A 51 -0.38 -14.02 -6.86
CA ARG A 51 0.01 -15.36 -6.40
C ARG A 51 0.51 -15.38 -4.96
N GLU A 52 0.79 -14.24 -4.37
CA GLU A 52 1.41 -14.12 -3.06
C GLU A 52 0.45 -14.54 -1.94
N LYS A 53 0.75 -15.63 -1.25
CA LYS A 53 -0.14 -16.23 -0.23
C LYS A 53 -0.28 -15.37 1.03
N ASN A 54 0.77 -14.62 1.39
CA ASN A 54 0.81 -13.79 2.60
C ASN A 54 0.51 -12.32 2.31
N SER A 55 -0.22 -12.03 1.23
CA SER A 55 -0.60 -10.67 0.83
C SER A 55 -2.10 -10.44 0.94
N PHE A 56 -2.43 -9.20 1.16
CA PHE A 56 -3.77 -8.65 1.08
C PHE A 56 -3.82 -7.66 -0.08
N PHE A 57 -4.09 -8.19 -1.28
CA PHE A 57 -4.26 -7.38 -2.48
C PHE A 57 -5.73 -7.36 -2.89
N ARG A 58 -6.36 -6.17 -2.85
CA ARG A 58 -7.79 -6.01 -3.13
C ARG A 58 -8.04 -4.76 -3.94
N PHE A 59 -8.93 -4.88 -4.93
CA PHE A 59 -9.58 -3.75 -5.57
C PHE A 59 -10.80 -3.33 -4.78
N ILE A 60 -11.07 -2.02 -4.76
CA ILE A 60 -12.32 -1.44 -4.26
C ILE A 60 -13.11 -0.88 -5.44
N GLU A 61 -14.35 -1.32 -5.56
CA GLU A 61 -15.31 -0.78 -6.51
C GLU A 61 -16.23 0.23 -5.82
N TYR A 62 -16.49 1.30 -6.52
CA TYR A 62 -17.42 2.35 -6.14
C TYR A 62 -18.23 2.74 -7.39
N ASP A 63 -19.56 2.71 -7.27
CA ASP A 63 -20.49 2.95 -8.39
C ASP A 63 -20.18 2.07 -9.64
N GLY A 64 -19.94 0.78 -9.40
CA GLY A 64 -19.69 -0.21 -10.46
C GLY A 64 -18.31 -0.11 -11.15
N GLN A 65 -17.42 0.77 -10.68
CA GLN A 65 -16.09 0.94 -11.26
C GLN A 65 -14.98 0.75 -10.21
N VAL A 66 -13.82 0.24 -10.65
CA VAL A 66 -12.65 0.15 -9.77
C VAL A 66 -12.18 1.57 -9.42
N ALA A 67 -12.31 1.91 -8.15
CA ALA A 67 -11.97 3.22 -7.59
C ALA A 67 -10.56 3.29 -6.99
N GLY A 68 -9.95 2.13 -6.72
CA GLY A 68 -8.64 2.05 -6.10
C GLY A 68 -8.25 0.65 -5.69
N TYR A 69 -7.11 0.53 -5.03
CA TYR A 69 -6.65 -0.73 -4.46
C TYR A 69 -5.93 -0.54 -3.12
N ILE A 70 -5.76 -1.63 -2.41
CA ILE A 70 -4.84 -1.77 -1.28
C ILE A 70 -3.93 -2.97 -1.52
N TYR A 71 -2.65 -2.79 -1.19
CA TYR A 71 -1.68 -3.87 -1.11
C TYR A 71 -0.91 -3.79 0.20
N GLY A 72 -0.86 -4.90 0.89
CA GLY A 72 -0.07 -5.10 2.09
C GLY A 72 0.21 -6.59 2.27
N MET A 73 1.17 -6.91 3.13
CA MET A 73 1.62 -8.29 3.31
C MET A 73 1.98 -8.59 4.76
N ILE A 74 2.07 -9.87 5.08
CA ILE A 74 2.68 -10.36 6.31
C ILE A 74 4.13 -10.72 5.99
N LYS A 75 5.06 -10.14 6.73
CA LYS A 75 6.50 -10.43 6.61
C LYS A 75 7.08 -10.92 7.94
N ALA A 76 8.11 -11.76 7.86
CA ALA A 76 8.94 -12.08 9.01
C ALA A 76 9.79 -10.85 9.38
N VAL A 77 10.11 -10.69 10.65
CA VAL A 77 11.06 -9.69 11.14
C VAL A 77 12.38 -10.34 11.51
N GLY A 78 13.43 -9.53 11.65
CA GLY A 78 14.76 -10.02 11.97
C GLY A 78 14.85 -10.66 13.37
N GLU A 79 15.91 -11.43 13.60
CA GLU A 79 16.12 -12.17 14.86
C GLU A 79 16.23 -11.25 16.09
N ASN A 80 16.62 -10.00 15.90
CA ASN A 80 16.75 -9.00 16.98
C ASN A 80 15.41 -8.37 17.39
N GLU A 81 14.33 -8.67 16.68
CA GLU A 81 12.99 -8.16 17.00
C GLU A 81 12.33 -9.05 18.07
N LYS A 82 12.38 -8.63 19.30
CA LYS A 82 11.98 -9.46 20.45
C LYS A 82 10.48 -9.66 20.61
N ASN A 83 9.68 -8.68 20.18
CA ASN A 83 8.24 -8.67 20.50
C ASN A 83 7.35 -9.36 19.46
N TRP A 84 7.79 -9.40 18.21
CA TRP A 84 6.97 -9.87 17.10
C TRP A 84 7.80 -10.69 16.11
N LYS A 85 7.40 -11.93 15.83
CA LYS A 85 8.05 -12.78 14.80
C LYS A 85 7.56 -12.46 13.38
N LYS A 86 6.33 -11.97 13.28
CA LYS A 86 5.70 -11.56 12.01
C LYS A 86 4.92 -10.29 12.23
N ILE A 87 4.96 -9.42 11.23
CA ILE A 87 4.26 -8.14 11.24
C ILE A 87 3.49 -7.94 9.93
N GLY A 88 2.49 -7.08 9.97
CA GLY A 88 1.85 -6.56 8.76
C GLY A 88 2.65 -5.41 8.18
N ASP A 89 2.80 -5.38 6.87
CA ASP A 89 3.43 -4.29 6.14
C ASP A 89 2.40 -3.70 5.17
N LEU A 90 1.96 -2.48 5.43
CA LEU A 90 1.04 -1.76 4.57
C LEU A 90 1.84 -1.01 3.51
N ASN A 91 1.91 -1.59 2.30
CA ASN A 91 2.74 -1.07 1.21
C ASN A 91 2.09 0.08 0.46
N SER A 92 0.82 -0.07 0.07
CA SER A 92 0.13 0.98 -0.70
C SER A 92 -1.38 0.97 -0.53
N ILE A 93 -1.94 2.16 -0.50
CA ILE A 93 -3.37 2.42 -0.69
C ILE A 93 -3.47 3.47 -1.79
N VAL A 94 -4.15 3.12 -2.86
CA VAL A 94 -4.38 3.99 -4.01
C VAL A 94 -5.86 4.22 -4.19
N VAL A 95 -6.27 5.49 -4.30
CA VAL A 95 -7.62 5.89 -4.64
C VAL A 95 -7.55 6.90 -5.77
N LEU A 96 -8.21 6.61 -6.88
CA LEU A 96 -8.28 7.51 -8.02
C LEU A 96 -8.82 8.88 -7.61
N LYS A 97 -8.25 9.95 -8.18
CA LYS A 97 -8.55 11.34 -7.81
C LYS A 97 -10.06 11.63 -7.69
N LYS A 98 -10.85 11.17 -8.67
CA LYS A 98 -12.31 11.37 -8.71
C LYS A 98 -13.10 10.71 -7.57
N TYR A 99 -12.47 9.76 -6.84
CA TYR A 99 -13.10 9.03 -5.73
C TYR A 99 -12.50 9.37 -4.36
N ARG A 100 -11.54 10.30 -4.28
CA ARG A 100 -10.95 10.73 -3.01
C ARG A 100 -11.96 11.47 -2.12
N ASN A 101 -11.61 11.64 -0.85
CA ASN A 101 -12.42 12.29 0.18
C ASN A 101 -13.78 11.63 0.47
N ARG A 102 -13.96 10.36 0.06
CA ARG A 102 -15.16 9.53 0.30
C ARG A 102 -14.93 8.44 1.35
N GLY A 103 -13.83 8.50 2.11
CA GLY A 103 -13.51 7.51 3.16
C GLY A 103 -12.96 6.18 2.65
N LEU A 104 -12.76 5.99 1.33
CA LEU A 104 -12.33 4.72 0.73
C LEU A 104 -10.99 4.24 1.26
N ALA A 105 -9.99 5.11 1.39
CA ALA A 105 -8.67 4.76 1.93
C ALA A 105 -8.77 4.24 3.38
N LYS A 106 -9.55 4.91 4.22
CA LYS A 106 -9.80 4.47 5.61
C LYS A 106 -10.52 3.12 5.67
N TYR A 107 -11.49 2.91 4.79
CA TYR A 107 -12.20 1.63 4.68
C TYR A 107 -11.24 0.51 4.29
N LEU A 108 -10.40 0.70 3.27
CA LEU A 108 -9.37 -0.25 2.82
C LEU A 108 -8.40 -0.61 3.95
N ALA A 109 -7.86 0.38 4.66
CA ALA A 109 -6.96 0.17 5.79
C ALA A 109 -7.63 -0.67 6.90
N ARG A 110 -8.88 -0.37 7.27
CA ARG A 110 -9.64 -1.15 8.26
C ARG A 110 -9.83 -2.61 7.85
N LYS A 111 -10.05 -2.88 6.57
CA LYS A 111 -10.18 -4.25 6.04
C LYS A 111 -8.85 -4.99 6.11
N PHE A 112 -7.74 -4.33 5.80
CA PHE A 112 -6.39 -4.87 5.96
C PHE A 112 -6.09 -5.21 7.42
N PHE A 113 -6.33 -4.29 8.36
CA PHE A 113 -6.10 -4.56 9.78
C PHE A 113 -6.97 -5.70 10.32
N ARG A 114 -8.22 -5.82 9.86
CA ARG A 114 -9.07 -6.95 10.22
C ARG A 114 -8.49 -8.28 9.70
N TRP A 115 -7.99 -8.29 8.46
CA TRP A 115 -7.32 -9.45 7.89
C TRP A 115 -6.04 -9.81 8.66
N LEU A 116 -5.21 -8.85 9.04
CA LEU A 116 -4.03 -9.10 9.88
C LEU A 116 -4.42 -9.75 11.22
N LYS A 117 -5.43 -9.21 11.89
CA LYS A 117 -5.94 -9.76 13.16
C LYS A 117 -6.44 -11.20 13.00
N SER A 118 -7.15 -11.52 11.92
CA SER A 118 -7.62 -12.89 11.64
C SER A 118 -6.48 -13.87 11.38
N ARG A 119 -5.27 -13.38 11.09
CA ARG A 119 -4.02 -14.16 10.93
C ARG A 119 -3.15 -14.16 12.18
N GLY A 120 -3.64 -13.65 13.31
CA GLY A 120 -2.90 -13.54 14.56
C GLY A 120 -1.82 -12.46 14.58
N ILE A 121 -1.78 -11.57 13.58
CA ILE A 121 -0.82 -10.47 13.51
C ILE A 121 -1.30 -9.30 14.37
N ARG A 122 -0.46 -8.86 15.29
CA ARG A 122 -0.79 -7.82 16.27
C ARG A 122 -0.06 -6.50 16.07
N TYR A 123 0.92 -6.46 15.17
CA TYR A 123 1.69 -5.26 14.85
C TYR A 123 1.74 -5.03 13.35
N ALA A 124 1.62 -3.77 12.94
CA ALA A 124 1.71 -3.37 11.54
C ALA A 124 2.55 -2.11 11.38
N GLU A 125 3.27 -2.04 10.28
CA GLU A 125 4.06 -0.89 9.86
C GLU A 125 3.54 -0.32 8.55
N ALA A 126 3.84 0.95 8.32
CA ALA A 126 3.68 1.66 7.05
C ALA A 126 4.83 2.66 6.92
N SER A 127 5.32 2.86 5.71
CA SER A 127 6.37 3.86 5.46
C SER A 127 5.89 4.92 4.47
N CYS A 128 6.36 6.14 4.65
CA CYS A 128 6.14 7.22 3.71
C CYS A 128 7.30 8.22 3.75
N ASN A 129 7.40 9.05 2.72
CA ASN A 129 8.37 10.14 2.72
C ASN A 129 7.98 11.21 3.77
N VAL A 130 8.96 11.71 4.52
CA VAL A 130 8.77 12.75 5.57
C VAL A 130 8.19 14.07 5.05
N LYS A 131 8.31 14.33 3.76
CA LYS A 131 7.71 15.50 3.09
C LYS A 131 6.23 15.28 2.77
N ASN A 132 5.74 14.04 2.76
CA ASN A 132 4.33 13.73 2.45
C ASN A 132 3.46 13.88 3.70
N LYS A 133 3.21 15.13 4.08
CA LYS A 133 2.45 15.46 5.30
C LYS A 133 1.02 14.90 5.29
N ALA A 134 0.40 14.79 4.11
CA ALA A 134 -0.94 14.22 3.98
C ALA A 134 -0.97 12.73 4.35
N VAL A 135 0.00 11.93 3.89
CA VAL A 135 0.09 10.50 4.25
C VAL A 135 0.48 10.33 5.72
N ILE A 136 1.36 11.18 6.26
CA ILE A 136 1.69 11.16 7.71
C ILE A 136 0.43 11.41 8.53
N ALA A 137 -0.35 12.45 8.21
CA ALA A 137 -1.59 12.76 8.91
C ALA A 137 -2.63 11.63 8.77
N PHE A 138 -2.72 11.00 7.60
CA PHE A 138 -3.58 9.84 7.38
C PHE A 138 -3.17 8.64 8.25
N ASN A 139 -1.87 8.30 8.29
CA ASN A 139 -1.36 7.21 9.10
C ASN A 139 -1.60 7.47 10.61
N LYS A 140 -1.39 8.70 11.09
CA LYS A 140 -1.72 9.08 12.48
C LYS A 140 -3.22 8.88 12.80
N LYS A 141 -4.13 9.25 11.88
CA LYS A 141 -5.57 8.99 12.04
C LYS A 141 -5.93 7.50 12.04
N LEU A 142 -5.09 6.63 11.49
CA LEU A 142 -5.22 5.17 11.55
C LEU A 142 -4.63 4.57 12.83
N GLY A 143 -3.99 5.37 13.68
CA GLY A 143 -3.37 4.95 14.94
C GLY A 143 -1.89 4.58 14.83
N PHE A 144 -1.26 4.79 13.68
CA PHE A 144 0.20 4.64 13.57
C PHE A 144 0.93 5.75 14.35
N LYS A 145 2.05 5.36 14.95
CA LYS A 145 2.99 6.29 15.60
C LYS A 145 4.27 6.37 14.76
N GLU A 146 4.88 7.54 14.71
CA GLU A 146 6.19 7.72 14.07
C GLU A 146 7.25 6.94 14.83
N GLN A 147 8.11 6.21 14.12
CA GLN A 147 9.11 5.30 14.70
C GLN A 147 10.54 5.81 14.48
N HIS A 148 10.91 6.05 13.23
CA HIS A 148 12.28 6.44 12.87
C HIS A 148 12.30 7.30 11.60
N ILE A 149 13.41 8.03 11.43
CA ILE A 149 13.70 8.83 10.24
C ILE A 149 14.94 8.25 9.56
N LYS A 150 14.88 8.06 8.26
CA LYS A 150 16.01 7.61 7.43
C LYS A 150 16.67 8.80 6.76
N PHE A 151 17.99 8.89 6.86
CA PHE A 151 18.81 9.90 6.21
C PHE A 151 19.54 9.28 4.99
N GLY A 152 19.72 10.07 3.94
CA GLY A 152 20.51 9.69 2.76
C GLY A 152 21.42 10.84 2.32
N LYS A 153 22.62 10.52 1.84
CA LYS A 153 23.60 11.47 1.31
C LYS A 153 24.21 10.92 0.04
N VAL A 154 24.43 11.77 -0.96
CA VAL A 154 25.28 11.48 -2.11
C VAL A 154 26.72 11.75 -1.70
N LEU A 155 27.63 10.80 -1.99
CA LEU A 155 29.05 10.89 -1.70
C LEU A 155 29.82 11.42 -2.92
#